data_9cffb9309dce1cd0d00de267a3d8c0a4
#
_entry.id   9cffb9309dce1cd0d00de267a3d8c0a4
#
_cell.length_a   1.000
_cell.length_b   1.000
_cell.length_c   1.000
_cell.angle_alpha   90.00
_cell.angle_beta   90.00
_cell.angle_gamma   90.00
#
_symmetry.space_group_name_H-M   'P 1'
#
loop_
_entity.id
_entity.type
_entity.pdbx_description
1 polymer ?
#
loop_
_entity_poly.entity_id
_entity_poly.type
_entity_poly.pdbx_seq_one_letter_code
_entity_poly.pdbx_strand_id
1 'polypeptide(L)'
;AGGGARGMAHVGVIRTLESEGIPIDCIAGTSVGSLVGAAYAAGVKRERLMDMALTLGWLDFARPVWPRTGFVSLAKLETYLIDFVGDLTFDELEIPYAAVASDLTRFEQVVLKEGRVAPAVRASCSIPGIITPTEIDGQMLVDGGVTNNLPISVVRDLGADVVIAVGLGAPPDEHPTRALGIGIAALDSLLIRASDDPTTADVHIPIPVRGLGSFVRTSRRHRYIALGRQAAEEALPVIRAALD
;
A
#
# COMPACT_ATOMS: atom_id res chain seq x y z
N ALA A 1 -2.80 -4.29 0.06
CA ALA A 1 -3.73 -3.27 0.57
C ALA A 1 -3.00 -2.03 1.09
N GLY A 2 -3.71 -0.91 1.17
CA GLY A 2 -3.29 0.28 1.92
C GLY A 2 -3.35 0.07 3.44
N GLY A 3 -2.76 1.00 4.22
CA GLY A 3 -2.79 0.87 5.68
C GLY A 3 -1.75 1.68 6.46
N GLY A 4 -1.09 2.65 5.86
CA GLY A 4 -0.07 3.48 6.52
C GLY A 4 1.09 2.64 7.09
N ALA A 5 1.54 2.92 8.31
CA ALA A 5 2.65 2.20 8.94
C ALA A 5 2.41 0.68 9.08
N ARG A 6 1.16 0.22 9.06
CA ARG A 6 0.80 -1.21 9.07
C ARG A 6 1.32 -1.94 7.83
N GLY A 7 1.51 -1.22 6.71
CA GLY A 7 1.99 -1.78 5.45
C GLY A 7 3.39 -2.37 5.49
N MET A 8 4.15 -2.13 6.55
CA MET A 8 5.41 -2.85 6.76
C MET A 8 5.20 -4.37 6.85
N ALA A 9 3.97 -4.81 7.13
CA ALA A 9 3.60 -6.22 7.08
C ALA A 9 3.75 -6.84 5.68
N HIS A 10 3.53 -6.06 4.61
CA HIS A 10 3.73 -6.54 3.24
C HIS A 10 5.16 -7.01 2.99
N VAL A 11 6.15 -6.33 3.60
CA VAL A 11 7.57 -6.76 3.50
C VAL A 11 7.78 -8.12 4.14
N GLY A 12 7.08 -8.40 5.26
CA GLY A 12 7.08 -9.73 5.88
C GLY A 12 6.53 -10.81 4.96
N VAL A 13 5.41 -10.52 4.28
CA VAL A 13 4.78 -11.43 3.30
C VAL A 13 5.72 -11.69 2.12
N ILE A 14 6.18 -10.63 1.44
CA ILE A 14 7.07 -10.74 0.27
C ILE A 14 8.29 -11.60 0.61
N ARG A 15 8.94 -11.34 1.75
CA ARG A 15 10.11 -12.12 2.18
C ARG A 15 9.81 -13.60 2.39
N THR A 16 8.64 -13.92 2.92
CA THR A 16 8.23 -15.31 3.10
C THR A 16 8.01 -15.98 1.75
N LEU A 17 7.28 -15.34 0.83
CA LEU A 17 7.05 -15.86 -0.52
C LEU A 17 8.38 -16.13 -1.25
N GLU A 18 9.31 -15.16 -1.25
CA GLU A 18 10.63 -15.34 -1.87
C GLU A 18 11.44 -16.47 -1.21
N SER A 19 11.43 -16.55 0.13
CA SER A 19 12.20 -17.60 0.84
C SER A 19 11.67 -19.01 0.57
N GLU A 20 10.37 -19.12 0.23
CA GLU A 20 9.69 -20.37 -0.12
C GLU A 20 9.69 -20.65 -1.63
N GLY A 21 10.38 -19.81 -2.41
CA GLY A 21 10.50 -19.97 -3.87
C GLY A 21 9.20 -19.72 -4.63
N ILE A 22 8.26 -18.95 -4.04
CA ILE A 22 7.01 -18.57 -4.68
C ILE A 22 7.26 -17.32 -5.51
N PRO A 23 7.13 -17.37 -6.85
CA PRO A 23 7.36 -16.21 -7.71
C PRO A 23 6.27 -15.17 -7.52
N ILE A 24 6.65 -13.91 -7.73
CA ILE A 24 5.71 -12.78 -7.79
C ILE A 24 5.91 -12.13 -9.15
N ASP A 25 4.98 -12.40 -10.07
CA ASP A 25 5.12 -12.04 -11.48
C ASP A 25 4.54 -10.65 -11.78
N CYS A 26 3.61 -10.16 -10.98
CA CYS A 26 3.06 -8.80 -11.06
C CYS A 26 2.52 -8.34 -9.71
N ILE A 27 2.41 -7.03 -9.52
CA ILE A 27 1.89 -6.42 -8.27
C ILE A 27 0.92 -5.28 -8.57
N ALA A 28 -0.20 -5.23 -7.85
CA ALA A 28 -1.01 -4.04 -7.70
C ALA A 28 -1.03 -3.59 -6.24
N GLY A 29 -0.95 -2.30 -6.01
CA GLY A 29 -0.88 -1.75 -4.66
C GLY A 29 -1.64 -0.45 -4.46
N THR A 30 -2.16 -0.25 -3.25
CA THR A 30 -2.81 0.98 -2.81
C THR A 30 -2.04 1.57 -1.64
N SER A 31 -1.84 2.90 -1.62
CA SER A 31 -1.18 3.62 -0.53
C SER A 31 0.19 3.02 -0.19
N VAL A 32 0.44 2.65 1.07
CA VAL A 32 1.68 1.97 1.46
C VAL A 32 1.93 0.67 0.68
N GLY A 33 0.87 -0.03 0.26
CA GLY A 33 0.99 -1.21 -0.61
C GLY A 33 1.55 -0.84 -1.99
N SER A 34 1.24 0.36 -2.51
CA SER A 34 1.85 0.87 -3.73
C SER A 34 3.33 1.18 -3.55
N LEU A 35 3.73 1.77 -2.41
CA LEU A 35 5.12 2.07 -2.10
C LEU A 35 5.98 0.79 -2.02
N VAL A 36 5.51 -0.21 -1.27
CA VAL A 36 6.21 -1.50 -1.13
C VAL A 36 6.23 -2.24 -2.47
N GLY A 37 5.10 -2.24 -3.19
CA GLY A 37 4.97 -2.88 -4.50
C GLY A 37 5.89 -2.26 -5.54
N ALA A 38 5.96 -0.92 -5.61
CA ALA A 38 6.85 -0.20 -6.53
C ALA A 38 8.33 -0.52 -6.25
N ALA A 39 8.75 -0.50 -4.97
CA ALA A 39 10.11 -0.83 -4.60
C ALA A 39 10.46 -2.29 -4.99
N TYR A 40 9.53 -3.23 -4.77
CA TYR A 40 9.73 -4.61 -5.18
C TYR A 40 9.78 -4.76 -6.71
N ALA A 41 8.84 -4.16 -7.41
CA ALA A 41 8.76 -4.20 -8.87
C ALA A 41 9.99 -3.56 -9.56
N ALA A 42 10.65 -2.62 -8.89
CA ALA A 42 11.91 -2.04 -9.31
C ALA A 42 13.14 -2.93 -9.00
N GLY A 43 12.94 -4.19 -8.59
CA GLY A 43 14.03 -5.14 -8.32
C GLY A 43 14.75 -4.92 -6.98
N VAL A 44 14.16 -4.19 -6.05
CA VAL A 44 14.77 -3.99 -4.73
C VAL A 44 14.82 -5.32 -3.98
N LYS A 45 16.04 -5.79 -3.71
CA LYS A 45 16.29 -7.03 -2.98
C LYS A 45 15.71 -7.00 -1.57
N ARG A 46 15.31 -8.16 -1.06
CA ARG A 46 14.62 -8.34 0.23
C ARG A 46 15.33 -7.68 1.43
N GLU A 47 16.67 -7.67 1.45
CA GLU A 47 17.45 -7.04 2.53
C GLU A 47 17.24 -5.53 2.54
N ARG A 48 17.36 -4.89 1.37
CA ARG A 48 17.17 -3.46 1.19
C ARG A 48 15.69 -3.04 1.38
N LEU A 49 14.75 -3.91 0.98
CA LEU A 49 13.32 -3.72 1.25
C LEU A 49 13.03 -3.76 2.76
N MET A 50 13.72 -4.65 3.49
CA MET A 50 13.65 -4.71 4.95
C MET A 50 14.22 -3.45 5.60
N ASP A 51 15.38 -2.96 5.14
CA ASP A 51 15.98 -1.72 5.64
C ASP A 51 15.04 -0.53 5.42
N MET A 52 14.42 -0.44 4.25
CA MET A 52 13.38 0.53 3.97
C MET A 52 12.25 0.43 5.01
N ALA A 53 11.71 -0.75 5.24
CA ALA A 53 10.62 -0.96 6.20
C ALA A 53 11.00 -0.61 7.64
N LEU A 54 12.26 -0.80 8.02
CA LEU A 54 12.78 -0.52 9.36
C LEU A 54 13.17 0.94 9.58
N THR A 55 13.52 1.66 8.53
CA THR A 55 14.00 3.05 8.62
C THR A 55 12.95 4.08 8.28
N LEU A 56 12.04 3.74 7.34
CA LEU A 56 11.04 4.67 6.80
C LEU A 56 10.09 5.18 7.88
N GLY A 57 10.10 6.50 8.10
CA GLY A 57 9.18 7.20 8.97
C GLY A 57 8.24 8.09 8.15
N TRP A 58 6.93 7.92 8.28
CA TRP A 58 5.95 8.76 7.55
C TRP A 58 6.12 10.25 7.82
N LEU A 59 6.55 10.62 9.03
CA LEU A 59 6.78 12.00 9.40
C LEU A 59 8.02 12.61 8.70
N ASP A 60 8.96 11.79 8.23
CA ASP A 60 10.15 12.24 7.53
C ASP A 60 9.81 12.83 6.14
N PHE A 61 8.68 12.36 5.56
CA PHE A 61 8.16 12.84 4.27
C PHE A 61 7.16 13.98 4.41
N ALA A 62 6.61 14.16 5.61
CA ALA A 62 5.60 15.14 5.89
C ALA A 62 6.19 16.56 5.89
N ARG A 63 5.84 17.39 4.90
CA ARG A 63 6.10 18.83 4.93
C ARG A 63 4.79 19.56 5.24
N PRO A 64 4.72 20.30 6.37
CA PRO A 64 3.59 21.19 6.61
C PRO A 64 3.44 22.19 5.45
N VAL A 65 2.23 22.39 5.00
CA VAL A 65 1.88 23.37 3.97
C VAL A 65 0.73 24.26 4.44
N TRP A 66 0.52 25.40 3.79
CA TRP A 66 -0.65 26.21 4.08
C TRP A 66 -1.93 25.42 3.73
N PRO A 67 -2.90 25.29 4.65
CA PRO A 67 -4.00 24.33 4.53
C PRO A 67 -5.08 24.79 3.52
N ARG A 68 -4.78 24.68 2.23
CA ARG A 68 -5.78 24.89 1.15
C ARG A 68 -6.45 23.59 0.76
N THR A 69 -5.66 22.57 0.38
CA THR A 69 -6.14 21.26 -0.10
C THR A 69 -5.68 20.10 0.78
N GLY A 70 -4.87 20.38 1.81
CA GLY A 70 -4.34 19.46 2.80
C GLY A 70 -3.41 20.17 3.74
N PHE A 71 -3.01 19.51 4.82
CA PHE A 71 -2.11 20.05 5.85
C PHE A 71 -0.64 19.68 5.61
N VAL A 72 -0.41 18.65 4.83
CA VAL A 72 0.89 18.02 4.62
C VAL A 72 1.11 17.70 3.16
N SER A 73 2.31 17.97 2.64
CA SER A 73 2.76 17.52 1.32
C SER A 73 3.68 16.30 1.45
N LEU A 74 3.50 15.31 0.58
CA LEU A 74 4.39 14.15 0.43
C LEU A 74 5.38 14.28 -0.74
N ALA A 75 5.71 15.49 -1.18
CA ALA A 75 6.71 15.66 -2.25
C ALA A 75 8.06 15.01 -1.92
N LYS A 76 8.43 14.94 -0.64
CA LYS A 76 9.65 14.23 -0.20
C LYS A 76 9.57 12.72 -0.37
N LEU A 77 8.36 12.12 -0.36
CA LEU A 77 8.20 10.68 -0.62
C LEU A 77 8.57 10.36 -2.08
N GLU A 78 8.17 11.23 -3.00
CA GLU A 78 8.55 11.12 -4.40
C GLU A 78 10.07 11.20 -4.58
N THR A 79 10.71 12.22 -3.99
CA THR A 79 12.19 12.36 -4.00
C THR A 79 12.86 11.14 -3.37
N TYR A 80 12.36 10.68 -2.23
CA TYR A 80 12.90 9.49 -1.56
C TYR A 80 12.83 8.24 -2.45
N LEU A 81 11.70 8.02 -3.13
CA LEU A 81 11.55 6.86 -4.00
C LEU A 81 12.51 6.95 -5.19
N ILE A 82 12.66 8.14 -5.79
CA ILE A 82 13.64 8.38 -6.85
C ILE A 82 15.07 8.08 -6.37
N ASP A 83 15.44 8.56 -5.19
CA ASP A 83 16.77 8.30 -4.61
C ASP A 83 16.97 6.82 -4.26
N PHE A 84 15.90 6.12 -3.96
CA PHE A 84 15.92 4.73 -3.53
C PHE A 84 15.98 3.73 -4.68
N VAL A 85 15.19 3.92 -5.75
CA VAL A 85 15.08 2.97 -6.87
C VAL A 85 15.49 3.56 -8.22
N GLY A 86 15.68 4.87 -8.32
CA GLY A 86 15.86 5.61 -9.59
C GLY A 86 14.56 6.30 -10.02
N ASP A 87 14.68 7.23 -10.96
CA ASP A 87 13.54 7.90 -11.58
C ASP A 87 12.99 7.03 -12.72
N LEU A 88 12.33 5.94 -12.33
CA LEU A 88 11.85 4.91 -13.25
C LEU A 88 10.45 5.23 -13.78
N THR A 89 10.21 4.79 -15.00
CA THR A 89 8.88 4.63 -15.60
C THR A 89 8.35 3.21 -15.37
N PHE A 90 7.05 2.99 -15.56
CA PHE A 90 6.44 1.68 -15.33
C PHE A 90 6.98 0.59 -16.26
N ASP A 91 7.38 0.93 -17.48
CA ASP A 91 7.98 0.02 -18.46
C ASP A 91 9.44 -0.35 -18.17
N GLU A 92 10.11 0.39 -17.28
CA GLU A 92 11.47 0.10 -16.81
C GLU A 92 11.52 -0.79 -15.56
N LEU A 93 10.35 -1.17 -15.00
CA LEU A 93 10.27 -2.06 -13.84
C LEU A 93 10.57 -3.51 -14.23
N GLU A 94 11.14 -4.29 -13.29
CA GLU A 94 11.49 -5.69 -13.52
C GLU A 94 10.25 -6.60 -13.66
N ILE A 95 9.13 -6.23 -13.02
CA ILE A 95 7.84 -6.91 -13.16
C ILE A 95 6.71 -5.89 -13.35
N PRO A 96 5.61 -6.27 -14.04
CA PRO A 96 4.41 -5.45 -14.18
C PRO A 96 3.90 -4.96 -12.83
N TYR A 97 3.62 -3.66 -12.77
CA TYR A 97 3.15 -3.01 -11.54
C TYR A 97 2.04 -2.02 -11.83
N ALA A 98 1.09 -1.87 -10.89
CA ALA A 98 0.10 -0.81 -10.91
C ALA A 98 -0.08 -0.18 -9.53
N ALA A 99 -0.15 1.15 -9.47
CA ALA A 99 -0.57 1.90 -8.30
C ALA A 99 -2.03 2.33 -8.43
N VAL A 100 -2.81 2.17 -7.37
CA VAL A 100 -4.20 2.62 -7.36
C VAL A 100 -4.32 3.97 -6.65
N ALA A 101 -4.95 4.92 -7.32
CA ALA A 101 -5.34 6.22 -6.82
C ALA A 101 -6.85 6.44 -7.01
N SER A 102 -7.37 7.55 -6.51
CA SER A 102 -8.78 7.94 -6.65
C SER A 102 -8.89 9.36 -7.21
N ASP A 103 -9.71 9.56 -8.23
CA ASP A 103 -10.11 10.89 -8.71
C ASP A 103 -11.33 11.36 -7.93
N LEU A 104 -11.16 12.38 -7.07
CA LEU A 104 -12.27 12.93 -6.27
C LEU A 104 -13.26 13.75 -7.09
N THR A 105 -12.91 14.18 -8.28
CA THR A 105 -13.83 14.98 -9.14
C THR A 105 -14.81 14.10 -9.87
N ARG A 106 -14.40 12.85 -10.18
CA ARG A 106 -15.21 11.85 -10.88
C ARG A 106 -15.72 10.74 -9.98
N PHE A 107 -15.21 10.65 -8.75
CA PHE A 107 -15.48 9.55 -7.79
C PHE A 107 -15.12 8.17 -8.35
N GLU A 108 -14.00 8.10 -9.09
CA GLU A 108 -13.58 6.90 -9.80
C GLU A 108 -12.20 6.42 -9.32
N GLN A 109 -12.02 5.10 -9.41
CA GLN A 109 -10.72 4.47 -9.28
C GLN A 109 -9.84 4.85 -10.48
N VAL A 110 -8.60 5.22 -10.22
CA VAL A 110 -7.57 5.46 -11.24
C VAL A 110 -6.45 4.45 -11.08
N VAL A 111 -6.24 3.64 -12.11
CA VAL A 111 -5.14 2.67 -12.16
C VAL A 111 -3.98 3.31 -12.89
N LEU A 112 -2.92 3.60 -12.15
CA LEU A 112 -1.68 4.19 -12.67
C LEU A 112 -0.70 3.06 -13.00
N LYS A 113 -0.44 2.85 -14.27
CA LYS A 113 0.45 1.80 -14.80
C LYS A 113 1.32 2.26 -15.99
N GLU A 114 1.34 3.56 -16.23
CA GLU A 114 2.11 4.22 -17.30
C GLU A 114 2.74 5.51 -16.75
N GLY A 115 3.77 6.00 -17.41
CA GLY A 115 4.51 7.18 -17.01
C GLY A 115 5.48 6.93 -15.85
N ARG A 116 5.72 7.93 -15.01
CA ARG A 116 6.71 7.84 -13.91
C ARG A 116 6.10 7.18 -12.67
N VAL A 117 6.85 6.27 -12.06
CA VAL A 117 6.41 5.49 -10.88
C VAL A 117 6.29 6.36 -9.62
N ALA A 118 7.26 7.23 -9.36
CA ALA A 118 7.31 7.97 -8.11
C ALA A 118 6.13 8.94 -7.89
N PRO A 119 5.68 9.73 -8.90
CA PRO A 119 4.44 10.52 -8.79
C PRO A 119 3.19 9.66 -8.59
N ALA A 120 3.11 8.48 -9.24
CA ALA A 120 1.98 7.56 -9.09
C ALA A 120 1.88 6.99 -7.67
N VAL A 121 2.99 6.58 -7.07
CA VAL A 121 3.06 6.15 -5.66
C VAL A 121 2.67 7.29 -4.72
N ARG A 122 3.16 8.51 -4.98
CA ARG A 122 2.78 9.69 -4.19
C ARG A 122 1.28 9.95 -4.27
N ALA A 123 0.67 9.88 -5.46
CA ALA A 123 -0.78 10.03 -5.64
C ALA A 123 -1.53 8.97 -4.83
N SER A 124 -1.13 7.70 -4.95
CA SER A 124 -1.69 6.58 -4.21
C SER A 124 -1.60 6.73 -2.68
N CYS A 125 -0.65 7.51 -2.16
CA CYS A 125 -0.46 7.77 -0.73
C CYS A 125 -1.06 9.10 -0.24
N SER A 126 -1.75 9.86 -1.09
CA SER A 126 -2.27 11.19 -0.78
C SER A 126 -3.61 11.13 -0.03
N ILE A 127 -3.60 10.85 1.28
CA ILE A 127 -4.80 10.70 2.12
C ILE A 127 -5.64 11.98 2.10
N PRO A 128 -6.91 11.92 1.65
CA PRO A 128 -7.77 13.10 1.52
C PRO A 128 -7.93 13.90 2.81
N GLY A 129 -7.91 15.22 2.72
CA GLY A 129 -8.08 16.13 3.85
C GLY A 129 -6.88 16.22 4.79
N ILE A 130 -5.91 15.31 4.71
CA ILE A 130 -4.67 15.34 5.50
C ILE A 130 -3.49 15.71 4.59
N ILE A 131 -3.33 14.95 3.50
CA ILE A 131 -2.24 15.12 2.54
C ILE A 131 -2.78 15.83 1.29
N THR A 132 -1.95 16.74 0.76
CA THR A 132 -2.31 17.46 -0.48
C THR A 132 -2.47 16.44 -1.63
N PRO A 133 -3.53 16.57 -2.44
CA PRO A 133 -3.68 15.78 -3.67
C PRO A 133 -2.45 15.90 -4.57
N THR A 134 -2.26 14.90 -5.41
CA THR A 134 -1.25 14.92 -6.47
C THR A 134 -1.94 15.12 -7.81
N GLU A 135 -1.45 16.05 -8.60
CA GLU A 135 -1.97 16.27 -9.96
C GLU A 135 -1.15 15.43 -10.95
N ILE A 136 -1.84 14.60 -11.73
CA ILE A 136 -1.26 13.82 -12.86
C ILE A 136 -2.22 13.97 -14.03
N ASP A 137 -1.73 14.42 -15.17
CA ASP A 137 -2.47 14.60 -16.42
C ASP A 137 -3.77 15.43 -16.26
N GLY A 138 -3.71 16.47 -15.42
CA GLY A 138 -4.83 17.35 -15.11
C GLY A 138 -5.90 16.75 -14.19
N GLN A 139 -5.68 15.53 -13.65
CA GLN A 139 -6.54 14.89 -12.66
C GLN A 139 -6.03 15.17 -11.25
N MET A 140 -6.93 15.51 -10.35
CA MET A 140 -6.64 15.67 -8.92
C MET A 140 -6.78 14.32 -8.22
N LEU A 141 -5.66 13.65 -7.97
CA LEU A 141 -5.62 12.31 -7.42
C LEU A 141 -5.32 12.31 -5.91
N VAL A 142 -5.99 11.42 -5.22
CA VAL A 142 -5.82 11.12 -3.80
C VAL A 142 -5.61 9.64 -3.57
N ASP A 143 -5.42 9.24 -2.30
CA ASP A 143 -5.19 7.85 -1.89
C ASP A 143 -6.24 6.91 -2.49
N GLY A 144 -5.75 5.84 -3.11
CA GLY A 144 -6.59 4.84 -3.77
C GLY A 144 -7.50 4.07 -2.82
N GLY A 145 -7.19 4.08 -1.52
CA GLY A 145 -8.04 3.45 -0.51
C GLY A 145 -9.48 4.02 -0.47
N VAL A 146 -9.70 5.20 -1.03
CA VAL A 146 -11.05 5.79 -1.13
C VAL A 146 -11.96 4.97 -2.07
N THR A 147 -11.40 4.40 -3.13
CA THR A 147 -12.17 3.63 -4.14
C THR A 147 -11.84 2.14 -4.15
N ASN A 148 -10.59 1.76 -3.94
CA ASN A 148 -10.17 0.36 -3.87
C ASN A 148 -8.90 0.17 -3.02
N ASN A 149 -9.10 -0.20 -1.76
CA ASN A 149 -8.00 -0.40 -0.82
C ASN A 149 -7.30 -1.76 -0.97
N LEU A 150 -7.95 -2.76 -1.57
CA LEU A 150 -7.40 -4.10 -1.83
C LEU A 150 -7.63 -4.45 -3.31
N PRO A 151 -6.73 -4.02 -4.22
CA PRO A 151 -6.99 -3.99 -5.67
C PRO A 151 -6.79 -5.36 -6.34
N ILE A 152 -7.64 -6.35 -6.04
CA ILE A 152 -7.62 -7.70 -6.60
C ILE A 152 -7.93 -7.67 -8.10
N SER A 153 -8.94 -6.91 -8.50
CA SER A 153 -9.33 -6.76 -9.90
C SER A 153 -8.17 -6.20 -10.74
N VAL A 154 -7.45 -5.22 -10.18
CA VAL A 154 -6.33 -4.56 -10.88
C VAL A 154 -5.18 -5.54 -11.17
N VAL A 155 -4.82 -6.40 -10.20
CA VAL A 155 -3.76 -7.39 -10.45
C VAL A 155 -4.20 -8.48 -11.42
N ARG A 156 -5.49 -8.84 -11.44
CA ARG A 156 -6.07 -9.71 -12.49
C ARG A 156 -5.91 -9.08 -13.87
N ASP A 157 -6.20 -7.78 -13.99
CA ASP A 157 -6.07 -7.04 -15.25
C ASP A 157 -4.59 -6.88 -15.71
N LEU A 158 -3.62 -7.05 -14.80
CA LEU A 158 -2.20 -7.16 -15.14
C LEU A 158 -1.83 -8.54 -15.71
N GLY A 159 -2.75 -9.51 -15.67
CA GLY A 159 -2.56 -10.85 -16.23
C GLY A 159 -2.22 -11.94 -15.21
N ALA A 160 -2.47 -11.73 -13.91
CA ALA A 160 -2.24 -12.73 -12.89
C ALA A 160 -3.23 -13.91 -13.02
N ASP A 161 -2.71 -15.13 -13.16
CA ASP A 161 -3.50 -16.37 -13.11
C ASP A 161 -3.91 -16.70 -11.66
N VAL A 162 -2.99 -16.53 -10.72
CA VAL A 162 -3.22 -16.74 -9.28
C VAL A 162 -3.01 -15.43 -8.54
N VAL A 163 -4.00 -14.99 -7.76
CA VAL A 163 -3.94 -13.77 -6.97
C VAL A 163 -3.84 -14.04 -5.48
N ILE A 164 -2.76 -13.57 -4.88
CA ILE A 164 -2.54 -13.57 -3.43
C ILE A 164 -2.85 -12.15 -2.92
N ALA A 165 -4.00 -11.97 -2.30
CA ALA A 165 -4.43 -10.68 -1.75
C ALA A 165 -4.00 -10.53 -0.29
N VAL A 166 -3.24 -9.46 0.01
CA VAL A 166 -2.77 -9.17 1.37
C VAL A 166 -3.59 -8.03 1.97
N GLY A 167 -4.50 -8.39 2.88
CA GLY A 167 -5.38 -7.46 3.58
C GLY A 167 -4.77 -6.96 4.88
N LEU A 168 -4.86 -5.64 5.13
CA LEU A 168 -4.44 -5.01 6.38
C LEU A 168 -5.66 -4.44 7.10
N GLY A 169 -6.12 -5.07 8.15
CA GLY A 169 -7.20 -4.49 8.92
C GLY A 169 -7.74 -5.44 9.98
N ALA A 170 -8.08 -4.85 11.10
CA ALA A 170 -8.93 -5.43 12.12
C ALA A 170 -9.64 -4.29 12.83
N PRO A 171 -10.84 -4.50 13.36
CA PRO A 171 -11.50 -3.52 14.21
C PRO A 171 -10.57 -3.03 15.32
N PRO A 172 -10.62 -1.75 15.71
CA PRO A 172 -9.82 -1.24 16.80
C PRO A 172 -10.17 -1.96 18.12
N ASP A 173 -9.15 -2.23 18.95
CA ASP A 173 -9.34 -2.85 20.27
C ASP A 173 -9.98 -1.87 21.26
N GLU A 174 -9.85 -0.55 21.04
CA GLU A 174 -10.34 0.51 21.91
C GLU A 174 -11.21 1.50 21.12
N HIS A 175 -12.27 1.98 21.74
CA HIS A 175 -13.10 3.03 21.17
C HIS A 175 -12.35 4.36 21.18
N PRO A 176 -12.31 5.10 20.06
CA PRO A 176 -11.71 6.42 20.03
C PRO A 176 -12.54 7.39 20.87
N THR A 177 -11.90 8.10 21.79
CA THR A 177 -12.56 9.05 22.69
C THR A 177 -12.42 10.50 22.28
N ARG A 178 -11.59 10.80 21.27
CA ARG A 178 -11.34 12.16 20.76
C ARG A 178 -11.86 12.32 19.35
N ALA A 179 -12.38 13.49 19.00
CA ALA A 179 -12.96 13.79 17.69
C ALA A 179 -12.04 13.39 16.51
N LEU A 180 -10.76 13.74 16.56
CA LEU A 180 -9.78 13.34 15.54
C LEU A 180 -9.63 11.80 15.46
N GLY A 181 -9.60 11.12 16.60
CA GLY A 181 -9.53 9.65 16.65
C GLY A 181 -10.77 8.98 16.05
N ILE A 182 -11.95 9.55 16.31
CA ILE A 182 -13.21 9.08 15.70
C ILE A 182 -13.17 9.28 14.18
N GLY A 183 -12.72 10.44 13.71
CA GLY A 183 -12.58 10.72 12.27
C GLY A 183 -11.63 9.75 11.58
N ILE A 184 -10.47 9.49 12.17
CA ILE A 184 -9.49 8.51 11.66
C ILE A 184 -10.07 7.09 11.63
N ALA A 185 -10.78 6.67 12.70
CA ALA A 185 -11.40 5.35 12.75
C ALA A 185 -12.52 5.20 11.72
N ALA A 186 -13.30 6.24 11.50
CA ALA A 186 -14.34 6.27 10.48
C ALA A 186 -13.72 6.16 9.07
N LEU A 187 -12.67 6.92 8.79
CA LEU A 187 -11.93 6.84 7.54
C LEU A 187 -11.35 5.43 7.33
N ASP A 188 -10.68 4.86 8.33
CA ASP A 188 -10.11 3.50 8.26
C ASP A 188 -11.22 2.45 7.96
N SER A 189 -12.40 2.60 8.58
CA SER A 189 -13.55 1.75 8.29
C SER A 189 -14.06 1.88 6.86
N LEU A 190 -14.08 3.10 6.30
CA LEU A 190 -14.47 3.34 4.92
C LEU A 190 -13.46 2.76 3.93
N LEU A 191 -12.16 2.95 4.19
CA LEU A 191 -11.08 2.40 3.36
C LEU A 191 -11.11 0.86 3.30
N ILE A 192 -11.41 0.20 4.44
CA ILE A 192 -11.55 -1.27 4.47
C ILE A 192 -12.77 -1.72 3.65
N ARG A 193 -13.85 -0.94 3.66
CA ARG A 193 -15.07 -1.25 2.90
C ARG A 193 -14.95 -0.96 1.40
N ALA A 194 -14.11 0.01 1.03
CA ALA A 194 -13.81 0.37 -0.35
C ALA A 194 -12.70 -0.56 -0.89
N SER A 195 -12.91 -1.86 -0.86
CA SER A 195 -11.99 -2.88 -1.34
C SER A 195 -12.72 -3.81 -2.28
N ASP A 196 -12.01 -4.43 -3.19
CA ASP A 196 -12.54 -5.60 -3.89
C ASP A 196 -12.91 -6.68 -2.86
N ASP A 197 -13.87 -7.52 -3.21
CA ASP A 197 -14.27 -8.64 -2.35
C ASP A 197 -13.08 -9.60 -2.16
N PRO A 198 -12.57 -9.80 -0.94
CA PRO A 198 -11.43 -10.68 -0.69
C PRO A 198 -11.65 -12.13 -1.15
N THR A 199 -12.91 -12.56 -1.30
CA THR A 199 -13.25 -13.92 -1.78
C THR A 199 -12.99 -14.10 -3.28
N THR A 200 -12.73 -13.02 -4.02
CA THR A 200 -12.37 -13.06 -5.44
C THR A 200 -10.88 -13.33 -5.69
N ALA A 201 -10.05 -13.29 -4.64
CA ALA A 201 -8.66 -13.74 -4.69
C ALA A 201 -8.60 -15.27 -4.53
N ASP A 202 -7.59 -15.91 -5.13
CA ASP A 202 -7.33 -17.33 -4.94
C ASP A 202 -6.82 -17.62 -3.52
N VAL A 203 -6.03 -16.68 -2.99
CA VAL A 203 -5.56 -16.72 -1.61
C VAL A 203 -5.72 -15.33 -0.98
N HIS A 204 -6.44 -15.24 0.14
CA HIS A 204 -6.50 -14.03 0.94
C HIS A 204 -5.71 -14.22 2.24
N ILE A 205 -4.75 -13.33 2.48
CA ILE A 205 -3.91 -13.28 3.69
C ILE A 205 -4.37 -12.08 4.53
N PRO A 206 -5.32 -12.26 5.46
CA PRO A 206 -5.73 -11.20 6.38
C PRO A 206 -4.68 -11.03 7.48
N ILE A 207 -4.08 -9.85 7.58
CA ILE A 207 -3.14 -9.54 8.65
C ILE A 207 -3.87 -8.73 9.73
N PRO A 208 -4.10 -9.29 10.94
CA PRO A 208 -4.87 -8.63 12.00
C PRO A 208 -4.01 -7.57 12.70
N VAL A 209 -3.84 -6.42 12.07
CA VAL A 209 -3.12 -5.29 12.67
C VAL A 209 -4.08 -4.40 13.43
N ARG A 210 -4.14 -4.56 14.74
CA ARG A 210 -5.08 -3.87 15.63
C ARG A 210 -4.48 -2.58 16.21
N GLY A 211 -5.32 -1.65 16.57
CA GLY A 211 -5.03 -0.47 17.41
C GLY A 211 -5.12 0.88 16.67
N LEU A 212 -5.82 1.83 17.31
CA LEU A 212 -5.85 3.24 16.92
C LEU A 212 -4.44 3.83 16.96
N GLY A 213 -4.07 4.57 15.95
CA GLY A 213 -2.74 5.16 15.82
C GLY A 213 -1.70 4.25 15.16
N SER A 214 -2.07 3.05 14.71
CA SER A 214 -1.19 2.18 13.91
C SER A 214 -0.86 2.76 12.53
N PHE A 215 -1.66 3.70 12.01
CA PHE A 215 -1.44 4.39 10.73
C PHE A 215 -0.11 5.17 10.68
N VAL A 216 0.32 5.78 11.80
CA VAL A 216 1.53 6.60 11.88
C VAL A 216 2.59 6.04 12.82
N ARG A 217 2.27 5.00 13.60
CA ARG A 217 3.20 4.44 14.59
C ARG A 217 4.26 3.54 13.95
N THR A 218 5.35 4.13 13.54
CA THR A 218 6.52 3.41 13.02
C THR A 218 7.30 2.65 14.11
N SER A 219 7.10 2.95 15.39
CA SER A 219 7.75 2.23 16.51
C SER A 219 7.36 0.75 16.61
N ARG A 220 6.27 0.33 15.94
CA ARG A 220 5.80 -1.06 15.92
C ARG A 220 6.18 -1.83 14.64
N ARG A 221 7.06 -1.27 13.82
CA ARG A 221 7.42 -1.83 12.50
C ARG A 221 7.90 -3.27 12.54
N HIS A 222 8.75 -3.63 13.49
CA HIS A 222 9.18 -5.03 13.69
C HIS A 222 8.01 -5.98 13.94
N ARG A 223 7.01 -5.54 14.72
CA ARG A 223 5.81 -6.33 14.97
C ARG A 223 4.97 -6.50 13.71
N TYR A 224 4.82 -5.44 12.91
CA TYR A 224 4.06 -5.52 11.65
C TYR A 224 4.71 -6.48 10.67
N ILE A 225 6.03 -6.39 10.49
CA ILE A 225 6.80 -7.32 9.64
C ILE A 225 6.66 -8.76 10.14
N ALA A 226 6.75 -8.99 11.46
CA ALA A 226 6.58 -10.32 12.04
C ALA A 226 5.16 -10.88 11.83
N LEU A 227 4.13 -10.06 11.97
CA LEU A 227 2.74 -10.46 11.69
C LEU A 227 2.54 -10.80 10.21
N GLY A 228 3.13 -10.03 9.29
CA GLY A 228 3.09 -10.33 7.86
C GLY A 228 3.78 -11.65 7.52
N ARG A 229 4.95 -11.90 8.11
CA ARG A 229 5.67 -13.17 7.97
C ARG A 229 4.81 -14.33 8.47
N GLN A 230 4.30 -14.25 9.68
CA GLN A 230 3.48 -15.30 10.28
C GLN A 230 2.24 -15.60 9.42
N ALA A 231 1.51 -14.57 9.00
CA ALA A 231 0.31 -14.75 8.19
C ALA A 231 0.63 -15.40 6.82
N ALA A 232 1.77 -15.07 6.22
CA ALA A 232 2.21 -15.71 4.99
C ALA A 232 2.62 -17.17 5.22
N GLU A 233 3.38 -17.47 6.30
CA GLU A 233 3.75 -18.85 6.67
C GLU A 233 2.50 -19.74 6.88
N GLU A 234 1.47 -19.20 7.55
CA GLU A 234 0.18 -19.89 7.75
C GLU A 234 -0.58 -20.14 6.43
N ALA A 235 -0.42 -19.24 5.45
CA ALA A 235 -1.08 -19.35 4.15
C ALA A 235 -0.34 -20.25 3.13
N LEU A 236 0.92 -20.64 3.37
CA LEU A 236 1.74 -21.41 2.41
C LEU A 236 1.06 -22.67 1.87
N PRO A 237 0.36 -23.49 2.68
CA PRO A 237 -0.30 -24.68 2.13
C PRO A 237 -1.37 -24.34 1.09
N VAL A 238 -2.14 -23.28 1.32
CA VAL A 238 -3.19 -22.82 0.40
C VAL A 238 -2.58 -22.19 -0.84
N ILE A 239 -1.50 -21.41 -0.69
CA ILE A 239 -0.77 -20.79 -1.80
C ILE A 239 -0.23 -21.87 -2.74
N ARG A 240 0.44 -22.90 -2.19
CA ARG A 240 0.98 -24.00 -2.99
C ARG A 240 -0.12 -24.74 -3.74
N ALA A 241 -1.23 -25.04 -3.07
CA ALA A 241 -2.37 -25.69 -3.70
C ALA A 241 -3.06 -24.84 -4.80
N ALA A 242 -2.92 -23.53 -4.76
CA ALA A 242 -3.45 -22.63 -5.80
C ALA A 242 -2.49 -22.50 -7.01
N LEU A 243 -1.20 -22.86 -6.83
CA LEU A 243 -0.18 -22.82 -7.89
C LEU A 243 -0.02 -24.15 -8.62
N ASP A 244 -0.48 -25.28 -8.04
CA ASP A 244 -0.50 -26.61 -8.64
C ASP A 244 -1.67 -26.75 -9.63
#